data_730b7e04818f461b829e04afba8b4473
#
_entry.id   730b7e04818f461b829e04afba8b4473
#
_cell.length_a   1.000
_cell.length_b   1.000
_cell.length_c   1.000
_cell.angle_alpha   90.00
_cell.angle_beta   90.00
_cell.angle_gamma   90.00
#
_symmetry.space_group_name_H-M   'P 1'
#
loop_
_entity.id
_entity.type
_entity.pdbx_description
1 polymer ?
#
loop_
_entity_poly.entity_id
_entity_poly.type
_entity_poly.pdbx_seq_one_letter_code
_entity_poly.pdbx_strand_id
1 'polypeptide(L)'
;MSSTSSPEKIKKVSIIVSRGSLDGVYPGLIMANGARMEGIEANLFFTFFGLYAVLKEYQDKIKIATVGNPAMRVPDAKGFPLPTLLGALPGMSAFATKMMQKEMEKLDIPPVSEFTQMIADAGGHLYACKATVDMFHLTPDDFVPHMERVLTVGDFYELSAGGQIIFT
;
A
#
# COMPACT_ATOMS: atom_id res chain seq x y z
N MET A 1 -45.13 4.76 -2.34
CA MET A 1 -44.16 5.78 -2.75
C MET A 1 -42.82 5.36 -2.17
N SER A 2 -42.01 4.71 -2.97
CA SER A 2 -40.66 4.25 -2.55
C SER A 2 -39.70 5.43 -2.69
N SER A 3 -39.27 6.00 -1.58
CA SER A 3 -38.22 7.01 -1.55
C SER A 3 -36.89 6.32 -1.90
N THR A 4 -36.46 6.42 -3.16
CA THR A 4 -35.07 6.11 -3.55
C THR A 4 -34.18 7.15 -2.92
N SER A 5 -33.71 6.89 -1.70
CA SER A 5 -32.61 7.66 -1.13
C SER A 5 -31.38 7.47 -2.03
N SER A 6 -30.82 8.57 -2.51
CA SER A 6 -29.52 8.53 -3.18
C SER A 6 -28.52 7.81 -2.26
N PRO A 7 -27.65 6.93 -2.78
CA PRO A 7 -26.66 6.26 -1.95
C PRO A 7 -25.83 7.30 -1.19
N GLU A 8 -25.68 7.10 0.10
CA GLU A 8 -24.88 7.98 0.94
C GLU A 8 -23.43 7.94 0.45
N LYS A 9 -22.86 9.12 0.17
CA LYS A 9 -21.48 9.19 -0.31
C LYS A 9 -20.51 8.77 0.79
N ILE A 10 -19.52 7.97 0.43
CA ILE A 10 -18.40 7.61 1.33
C ILE A 10 -17.68 8.89 1.73
N LYS A 11 -17.47 9.09 3.02
CA LYS A 11 -16.78 10.26 3.57
C LYS A 11 -15.42 9.93 4.15
N LYS A 12 -15.19 8.64 4.48
CA LYS A 12 -13.97 8.14 5.10
C LYS A 12 -13.67 6.74 4.61
N VAL A 13 -12.38 6.48 4.33
CA VAL A 13 -11.85 5.15 4.09
C VAL A 13 -10.67 4.88 5.02
N SER A 14 -10.62 3.68 5.61
CA SER A 14 -9.49 3.18 6.37
C SER A 14 -8.94 1.96 5.67
N ILE A 15 -7.72 2.06 5.16
CA ILE A 15 -7.10 1.08 4.27
C ILE A 15 -6.01 0.36 5.04
N ILE A 16 -6.16 -0.95 5.22
CA ILE A 16 -5.15 -1.80 5.84
C ILE A 16 -4.19 -2.30 4.77
N VAL A 17 -2.91 -1.97 4.90
CA VAL A 17 -1.84 -2.44 4.04
C VAL A 17 -1.01 -3.47 4.80
N SER A 18 -1.13 -4.75 4.42
CA SER A 18 -0.52 -5.86 5.15
C SER A 18 0.67 -6.52 4.45
N ARG A 19 0.78 -6.38 3.14
CA ARG A 19 1.82 -7.03 2.33
C ARG A 19 3.00 -6.11 2.09
N GLY A 20 4.22 -6.66 2.17
CA GLY A 20 5.48 -5.96 1.91
C GLY A 20 6.01 -6.10 0.48
N SER A 21 5.15 -6.37 -0.49
CA SER A 21 5.51 -6.41 -1.90
C SER A 21 4.87 -5.24 -2.66
N LEU A 22 5.45 -4.82 -3.79
CA LEU A 22 4.90 -3.70 -4.59
C LEU A 22 3.45 -3.93 -4.96
N ASP A 23 3.11 -5.13 -5.42
CA ASP A 23 1.75 -5.56 -5.77
C ASP A 23 0.79 -5.59 -4.56
N GLY A 24 1.31 -5.60 -3.35
CA GLY A 24 0.53 -5.51 -2.11
C GLY A 24 0.40 -4.09 -1.56
N VAL A 25 1.42 -3.26 -1.75
CA VAL A 25 1.45 -1.87 -1.22
C VAL A 25 0.70 -0.90 -2.13
N TYR A 26 0.97 -0.93 -3.44
CA TYR A 26 0.40 0.05 -4.37
C TYR A 26 -1.13 0.12 -4.42
N PRO A 27 -1.88 -1.00 -4.35
CA PRO A 27 -3.34 -0.91 -4.31
C PRO A 27 -3.86 -0.02 -3.18
N GLY A 28 -3.27 -0.13 -1.99
CA GLY A 28 -3.61 0.72 -0.86
C GLY A 28 -3.27 2.19 -1.08
N LEU A 29 -2.07 2.48 -1.63
CA LEU A 29 -1.64 3.85 -1.92
C LEU A 29 -2.51 4.50 -3.01
N ILE A 30 -2.81 3.78 -4.09
CA ILE A 30 -3.68 4.26 -5.18
C ILE A 30 -5.07 4.59 -4.65
N MET A 31 -5.65 3.72 -3.82
CA MET A 31 -6.97 3.97 -3.24
C MET A 31 -6.96 5.17 -2.28
N ALA A 32 -5.94 5.32 -1.46
CA ALA A 32 -5.81 6.45 -0.55
C ALA A 32 -5.67 7.78 -1.31
N ASN A 33 -4.81 7.81 -2.33
CA ASN A 33 -4.65 8.98 -3.17
C ASN A 33 -5.95 9.35 -3.91
N GLY A 34 -6.62 8.36 -4.51
CA GLY A 34 -7.92 8.56 -5.14
C GLY A 34 -8.98 9.09 -4.18
N ALA A 35 -9.03 8.57 -2.95
CA ALA A 35 -9.93 9.07 -1.91
C ALA A 35 -9.66 10.55 -1.60
N ARG A 36 -8.37 10.95 -1.47
CA ARG A 36 -8.02 12.36 -1.23
C ARG A 36 -8.40 13.26 -2.40
N MET A 37 -8.24 12.81 -3.63
CA MET A 37 -8.67 13.56 -4.84
C MET A 37 -10.18 13.79 -4.87
N GLU A 38 -10.96 12.84 -4.34
CA GLU A 38 -12.43 12.95 -4.21
C GLU A 38 -12.90 13.67 -2.93
N GLY A 39 -11.98 14.19 -2.12
CA GLY A 39 -12.29 14.86 -0.85
C GLY A 39 -12.74 13.89 0.27
N ILE A 40 -12.45 12.60 0.12
CA ILE A 40 -12.74 11.56 1.10
C ILE A 40 -11.57 11.48 2.09
N GLU A 41 -11.85 11.42 3.40
CA GLU A 41 -10.84 11.16 4.42
C GLU A 41 -10.19 9.80 4.18
N ALA A 42 -8.86 9.76 4.15
CA ALA A 42 -8.11 8.54 3.88
C ALA A 42 -7.12 8.25 5.01
N ASN A 43 -7.29 7.09 5.64
CA ASN A 43 -6.44 6.58 6.71
C ASN A 43 -5.77 5.30 6.23
N LEU A 44 -4.44 5.26 6.22
CA LEU A 44 -3.64 4.09 5.88
C LEU A 44 -3.09 3.47 7.16
N PHE A 45 -3.37 2.19 7.38
CA PHE A 45 -2.90 1.43 8.53
C PHE A 45 -1.97 0.32 8.06
N PHE A 46 -0.67 0.53 8.25
CA PHE A 46 0.35 -0.42 7.84
C PHE A 46 0.60 -1.46 8.93
N THR A 47 0.51 -2.73 8.57
CA THR A 47 0.70 -3.85 9.48
C THR A 47 1.57 -4.93 8.84
N PHE A 48 2.17 -5.80 9.65
CA PHE A 48 3.09 -6.83 9.19
C PHE A 48 4.12 -6.29 8.20
N PHE A 49 4.32 -6.98 7.08
CA PHE A 49 5.30 -6.55 6.08
C PHE A 49 4.88 -5.28 5.31
N GLY A 50 3.61 -4.88 5.37
CA GLY A 50 3.16 -3.59 4.85
C GLY A 50 3.85 -2.40 5.50
N LEU A 51 4.36 -2.54 6.74
CA LEU A 51 5.16 -1.51 7.42
C LEU A 51 6.40 -1.08 6.62
N TYR A 52 6.93 -1.94 5.75
CA TYR A 52 8.09 -1.58 4.92
C TYR A 52 7.85 -0.35 4.05
N ALA A 53 6.59 -0.06 3.70
CA ALA A 53 6.23 1.13 2.93
C ALA A 53 6.43 2.46 3.68
N VAL A 54 6.53 2.43 5.00
CA VAL A 54 6.72 3.61 5.87
C VAL A 54 7.99 3.55 6.71
N LEU A 55 8.89 2.60 6.42
CA LEU A 55 10.21 2.50 7.03
C LEU A 55 11.26 3.12 6.12
N LYS A 56 12.06 4.08 6.63
CA LYS A 56 13.11 4.79 5.90
C LYS A 56 14.07 3.88 5.14
N GLU A 57 14.43 2.75 5.76
CA GLU A 57 15.39 1.83 5.16
C GLU A 57 14.80 0.98 4.02
N TYR A 58 13.49 0.71 4.04
CA TYR A 58 12.87 -0.33 3.21
C TYR A 58 11.95 0.19 2.12
N GLN A 59 11.35 1.37 2.26
CA GLN A 59 10.27 1.85 1.41
C GLN A 59 10.56 1.79 -0.10
N ASP A 60 11.78 2.11 -0.54
CA ASP A 60 12.18 2.06 -1.96
C ASP A 60 12.91 0.77 -2.34
N LYS A 61 13.08 -0.16 -1.39
CA LYS A 61 13.67 -1.49 -1.63
C LYS A 61 12.61 -2.59 -1.77
N ILE A 62 11.34 -2.25 -1.66
CA ILE A 62 10.23 -3.20 -1.81
C ILE A 62 10.24 -3.77 -3.23
N LYS A 63 10.10 -5.09 -3.32
CA LYS A 63 10.11 -5.82 -4.59
C LYS A 63 8.72 -6.40 -4.88
N ILE A 64 8.47 -6.70 -6.16
CA ILE A 64 7.29 -7.47 -6.54
C ILE A 64 7.41 -8.92 -6.05
N ALA A 65 6.29 -9.50 -5.64
CA ALA A 65 6.22 -10.91 -5.30
C ALA A 65 6.28 -11.76 -6.59
N THR A 66 7.35 -12.56 -6.74
CA THR A 66 7.55 -13.42 -7.93
C THR A 66 7.25 -14.86 -7.66
N VAL A 67 7.48 -15.34 -6.44
CA VAL A 67 7.22 -16.72 -6.04
C VAL A 67 5.74 -16.89 -5.73
N GLY A 68 5.11 -17.88 -6.37
CA GLY A 68 3.68 -18.16 -6.15
C GLY A 68 2.72 -17.16 -6.79
N ASN A 69 3.19 -16.29 -7.67
CA ASN A 69 2.33 -15.37 -8.40
C ASN A 69 1.99 -15.92 -9.81
N PRO A 70 0.82 -16.56 -10.00
CA PRO A 70 0.44 -17.16 -11.28
C PRO A 70 0.05 -16.11 -12.34
N ALA A 71 -0.13 -14.85 -11.92
CA ALA A 71 -0.50 -13.77 -12.81
C ALA A 71 0.71 -13.10 -13.48
N MET A 72 1.94 -13.47 -13.10
CA MET A 72 3.15 -12.90 -13.71
C MET A 72 3.23 -13.20 -15.20
N ARG A 73 3.37 -12.15 -15.99
CA ARG A 73 3.49 -12.20 -17.44
C ARG A 73 4.67 -11.32 -17.88
N VAL A 74 5.24 -11.64 -19.03
CA VAL A 74 6.24 -10.78 -19.66
C VAL A 74 5.48 -9.62 -20.35
N PRO A 75 5.69 -8.36 -19.97
CA PRO A 75 4.90 -7.22 -20.49
C PRO A 75 4.91 -7.13 -22.03
N ASP A 76 6.07 -7.26 -22.65
CA ASP A 76 6.24 -7.09 -24.10
C ASP A 76 5.91 -8.34 -24.93
N ALA A 77 5.65 -9.49 -24.30
CA ALA A 77 5.42 -10.77 -24.98
C ALA A 77 3.94 -11.15 -25.11
N LYS A 78 3.04 -10.19 -25.31
CA LYS A 78 1.58 -10.39 -25.45
C LYS A 78 0.99 -11.29 -24.34
N GLY A 79 1.54 -11.13 -23.12
CA GLY A 79 1.01 -11.84 -21.96
C GLY A 79 1.44 -13.31 -21.86
N PHE A 80 2.60 -13.68 -22.38
CA PHE A 80 3.13 -15.03 -22.18
C PHE A 80 3.31 -15.30 -20.66
N PRO A 81 2.67 -16.33 -20.10
CA PRO A 81 2.74 -16.62 -18.67
C PRO A 81 4.16 -17.06 -18.31
N LEU A 82 4.72 -16.45 -17.26
CA LEU A 82 5.97 -16.90 -16.68
C LEU A 82 5.68 -18.14 -15.83
N PRO A 83 6.34 -19.30 -16.09
CA PRO A 83 6.23 -20.44 -15.21
C PRO A 83 6.59 -20.05 -13.76
N THR A 84 5.74 -20.40 -12.80
CA THR A 84 5.88 -20.01 -11.37
C THR A 84 7.23 -20.41 -10.79
N LEU A 85 7.82 -21.51 -11.26
CA LEU A 85 9.12 -21.98 -10.83
C LEU A 85 10.27 -21.04 -11.23
N LEU A 86 10.15 -20.33 -12.34
CA LEU A 86 11.16 -19.34 -12.78
C LEU A 86 11.18 -18.11 -11.84
N GLY A 87 10.06 -17.81 -11.18
CA GLY A 87 9.99 -16.74 -10.18
C GLY A 87 10.89 -16.95 -8.97
N ALA A 88 11.29 -18.20 -8.70
CA ALA A 88 12.18 -18.55 -7.60
C ALA A 88 13.68 -18.40 -7.92
N LEU A 89 14.04 -18.13 -9.17
CA LEU A 89 15.45 -17.98 -9.56
C LEU A 89 16.08 -16.74 -8.90
N PRO A 90 17.33 -16.83 -8.45
CA PRO A 90 18.06 -15.69 -7.91
C PRO A 90 18.08 -14.50 -8.89
N GLY A 91 17.71 -13.32 -8.39
CA GLY A 91 17.66 -12.10 -9.22
C GLY A 91 16.34 -11.87 -9.97
N MET A 92 15.45 -12.86 -10.07
CA MET A 92 14.18 -12.73 -10.81
C MET A 92 13.28 -11.65 -10.20
N SER A 93 13.19 -11.57 -8.87
CA SER A 93 12.38 -10.54 -8.22
C SER A 93 12.92 -9.12 -8.49
N ALA A 94 14.24 -8.94 -8.52
CA ALA A 94 14.85 -7.65 -8.85
C ALA A 94 14.60 -7.27 -10.33
N PHE A 95 14.71 -8.23 -11.23
CA PHE A 95 14.41 -8.04 -12.65
C PHE A 95 12.93 -7.67 -12.87
N ALA A 96 12.01 -8.45 -12.31
CA ALA A 96 10.57 -8.19 -12.41
C ALA A 96 10.20 -6.84 -11.78
N THR A 97 10.82 -6.48 -10.66
CA THR A 97 10.63 -5.18 -10.01
C THR A 97 11.04 -4.03 -10.93
N LYS A 98 12.22 -4.11 -11.56
CA LYS A 98 12.66 -3.07 -12.50
C LYS A 98 11.73 -2.94 -13.71
N MET A 99 11.23 -4.05 -14.23
CA MET A 99 10.27 -4.02 -15.34
C MET A 99 8.97 -3.33 -14.92
N MET A 100 8.43 -3.69 -13.74
CA MET A 100 7.22 -3.08 -13.21
C MET A 100 7.42 -1.58 -12.95
N GLN A 101 8.50 -1.18 -12.31
CA GLN A 101 8.83 0.22 -12.06
C GLN A 101 8.90 1.03 -13.37
N LYS A 102 9.51 0.48 -14.42
CA LYS A 102 9.56 1.12 -15.74
C LYS A 102 8.17 1.33 -16.36
N GLU A 103 7.24 0.38 -16.18
CA GLU A 103 5.86 0.57 -16.63
C GLU A 103 5.11 1.60 -15.78
N MET A 104 5.40 1.64 -14.48
CA MET A 104 4.82 2.63 -13.55
C MET A 104 5.31 4.05 -13.88
N GLU A 105 6.60 4.22 -14.18
CA GLU A 105 7.17 5.51 -14.63
C GLU A 105 6.47 6.06 -15.88
N LYS A 106 6.11 5.20 -16.85
CA LYS A 106 5.37 5.62 -18.04
C LYS A 106 3.95 6.15 -17.76
N LEU A 107 3.41 5.79 -16.60
CA LEU A 107 2.08 6.18 -16.14
C LEU A 107 2.14 7.26 -15.05
N ASP A 108 3.31 7.86 -14.83
CA ASP A 108 3.56 8.85 -13.78
C ASP A 108 3.18 8.35 -12.37
N ILE A 109 3.31 7.02 -12.13
CA ILE A 109 3.11 6.44 -10.81
C ILE A 109 4.41 6.55 -10.03
N PRO A 110 4.46 7.33 -8.94
CA PRO A 110 5.70 7.61 -8.22
C PRO A 110 6.20 6.40 -7.41
N PRO A 111 7.48 6.38 -7.02
CA PRO A 111 8.00 5.40 -6.07
C PRO A 111 7.29 5.48 -4.71
N VAL A 112 7.41 4.43 -3.90
CA VAL A 112 6.67 4.33 -2.62
C VAL A 112 6.96 5.51 -1.70
N SER A 113 8.21 5.97 -1.60
CA SER A 113 8.62 7.11 -0.78
C SER A 113 7.90 8.40 -1.17
N GLU A 114 7.89 8.70 -2.45
CA GLU A 114 7.22 9.88 -2.98
C GLU A 114 5.70 9.77 -2.87
N PHE A 115 5.15 8.57 -3.12
CA PHE A 115 3.71 8.36 -3.11
C PHE A 115 3.12 8.49 -1.69
N THR A 116 3.79 7.93 -0.68
CA THR A 116 3.37 8.09 0.71
C THR A 116 3.45 9.54 1.17
N GLN A 117 4.48 10.29 0.74
CA GLN A 117 4.61 11.72 1.01
C GLN A 117 3.48 12.52 0.33
N MET A 118 3.20 12.25 -0.95
CA MET A 118 2.10 12.91 -1.67
C MET A 118 0.75 12.71 -1.00
N ILE A 119 0.47 11.50 -0.52
CA ILE A 119 -0.76 11.20 0.20
C ILE A 119 -0.85 12.01 1.50
N ALA A 120 0.26 12.09 2.26
CA ALA A 120 0.33 12.88 3.48
C ALA A 120 0.13 14.38 3.20
N ASP A 121 0.80 14.92 2.18
CA ASP A 121 0.67 16.31 1.75
C ASP A 121 -0.76 16.66 1.29
N ALA A 122 -1.47 15.68 0.71
CA ALA A 122 -2.89 15.81 0.36
C ALA A 122 -3.83 15.65 1.57
N GLY A 123 -3.31 15.51 2.78
CA GLY A 123 -4.09 15.35 4.02
C GLY A 123 -4.60 13.93 4.26
N GLY A 124 -3.95 12.93 3.68
CA GLY A 124 -4.11 11.53 4.07
C GLY A 124 -3.26 11.20 5.29
N HIS A 125 -3.70 10.26 6.10
CA HIS A 125 -3.09 9.91 7.37
C HIS A 125 -2.44 8.54 7.32
N LEU A 126 -1.20 8.41 7.80
CA LEU A 126 -0.42 7.18 7.79
C LEU A 126 -0.14 6.71 9.21
N TYR A 127 -0.49 5.48 9.51
CA TYR A 127 -0.39 4.89 10.84
C TYR A 127 0.30 3.53 10.80
N ALA A 128 1.06 3.21 11.85
CA ALA A 128 1.71 1.92 12.04
C ALA A 128 0.98 1.07 13.09
N CYS A 129 0.87 -0.24 12.84
CA CYS A 129 0.27 -1.18 13.78
C CYS A 129 1.21 -1.44 14.97
N LYS A 130 0.74 -1.15 16.19
CA LYS A 130 1.52 -1.35 17.43
C LYS A 130 2.02 -2.78 17.59
N ALA A 131 1.18 -3.77 17.36
CA ALA A 131 1.59 -5.17 17.52
C ALA A 131 2.75 -5.54 16.58
N THR A 132 2.77 -5.00 15.36
CA THR A 132 3.86 -5.25 14.41
C THR A 132 5.11 -4.44 14.75
N VAL A 133 4.95 -3.21 15.19
CA VAL A 133 6.07 -2.37 15.68
C VAL A 133 6.80 -3.08 16.82
N ASP A 134 6.06 -3.60 17.79
CA ASP A 134 6.63 -4.35 18.92
C ASP A 134 7.30 -5.66 18.47
N MET A 135 6.64 -6.40 17.56
CA MET A 135 7.15 -7.68 17.03
C MET A 135 8.46 -7.51 16.24
N PHE A 136 8.59 -6.41 15.50
CA PHE A 136 9.78 -6.12 14.70
C PHE A 136 10.81 -5.27 15.46
N HIS A 137 10.56 -4.96 16.74
CA HIS A 137 11.41 -4.14 17.61
C HIS A 137 11.75 -2.78 16.99
N LEU A 138 10.78 -2.16 16.31
CA LEU A 138 10.95 -0.87 15.66
C LEU A 138 10.83 0.29 16.67
N THR A 139 11.55 1.35 16.37
CA THR A 139 11.55 2.60 17.14
C THR A 139 10.96 3.75 16.30
N PRO A 140 10.56 4.87 16.88
CA PRO A 140 10.09 6.03 16.12
C PRO A 140 11.07 6.52 15.06
N ASP A 141 12.38 6.34 15.27
CA ASP A 141 13.42 6.79 14.34
C ASP A 141 13.48 5.98 13.04
N ASP A 142 12.90 4.78 13.02
CA ASP A 142 12.87 3.91 11.84
C ASP A 142 11.85 4.37 10.80
N PHE A 143 10.86 5.16 11.23
CA PHE A 143 9.74 5.58 10.36
C PHE A 143 10.04 6.85 9.57
N VAL A 144 9.37 6.98 8.43
CA VAL A 144 9.38 8.21 7.64
C VAL A 144 8.73 9.36 8.42
N PRO A 145 9.15 10.63 8.18
CA PRO A 145 8.67 11.77 8.98
C PRO A 145 7.16 12.01 8.90
N HIS A 146 6.53 11.62 7.80
CA HIS A 146 5.09 11.80 7.57
C HIS A 146 4.22 10.63 8.07
N MET A 147 4.81 9.61 8.69
CA MET A 147 4.05 8.64 9.48
C MET A 147 3.65 9.30 10.82
N GLU A 148 2.34 9.38 11.09
CA GLU A 148 1.85 10.20 12.21
C GLU A 148 2.05 9.55 13.57
N ARG A 149 1.57 8.32 13.73
CA ARG A 149 1.66 7.62 15.01
C ARG A 149 1.44 6.11 14.89
N VAL A 150 1.82 5.41 15.94
CA VAL A 150 1.56 3.99 16.13
C VAL A 150 0.18 3.83 16.79
N LEU A 151 -0.68 2.98 16.23
CA LEU A 151 -2.03 2.71 16.70
C LEU A 151 -2.17 1.28 17.20
N THR A 152 -2.93 1.10 18.26
CA THR A 152 -3.49 -0.21 18.62
C THR A 152 -4.65 -0.55 17.67
N VAL A 153 -5.11 -1.80 17.70
CA VAL A 153 -6.28 -2.23 16.93
C VAL A 153 -7.56 -1.49 17.41
N GLY A 154 -7.64 -1.21 18.72
CA GLY A 154 -8.74 -0.41 19.29
C GLY A 154 -8.78 1.00 18.71
N ASP A 155 -7.62 1.70 18.74
CA ASP A 155 -7.49 3.05 18.16
C ASP A 155 -7.86 3.04 16.67
N PHE A 156 -7.46 2.00 15.94
CA PHE A 156 -7.81 1.87 14.52
C PHE A 156 -9.32 1.73 14.30
N TYR A 157 -10.02 0.97 15.12
CA TYR A 157 -11.47 0.85 15.00
C TYR A 157 -12.17 2.16 15.37
N GLU A 158 -11.73 2.87 16.40
CA GLU A 158 -12.27 4.19 16.74
C GLU A 158 -12.06 5.19 15.60
N LEU A 159 -10.86 5.24 15.03
CA LEU A 159 -10.53 6.08 13.88
C LEU A 159 -11.40 5.75 12.65
N SER A 160 -11.68 4.47 12.43
CA SER A 160 -12.44 3.98 11.27
C SER A 160 -13.96 4.12 11.44
N ALA A 161 -14.44 4.52 12.61
CA ALA A 161 -15.89 4.62 12.88
C ALA A 161 -16.58 5.52 11.85
N GLY A 162 -17.70 5.03 11.30
CA GLY A 162 -18.48 5.73 10.27
C GLY A 162 -17.87 5.72 8.86
N GLY A 163 -16.73 5.04 8.64
CA GLY A 163 -16.06 4.89 7.36
C GLY A 163 -16.14 3.46 6.81
N GLN A 164 -15.51 3.27 5.66
CA GLN A 164 -15.32 1.95 5.04
C GLN A 164 -13.91 1.43 5.38
N ILE A 165 -13.81 0.15 5.75
CA ILE A 165 -12.52 -0.52 5.96
C ILE A 165 -12.21 -1.36 4.73
N ILE A 166 -11.01 -1.16 4.17
CA ILE A 166 -10.51 -1.86 2.98
C ILE A 166 -9.22 -2.57 3.38
N PHE A 167 -9.08 -3.82 2.96
CA PHE A 167 -7.91 -4.64 3.25
C PHE A 167 -7.15 -4.97 1.95
N THR A 168 -5.79 -4.70 1.92
CA THR A 168 -4.90 -4.98 0.79
C THR A 168 -3.68 -5.81 1.18
#